data_ab6b881c2540f4ae3da335b0d185c296
#
_entry.id   ab6b881c2540f4ae3da335b0d185c296
#
_cell.length_a   1.000
_cell.length_b   1.000
_cell.length_c   1.000
_cell.angle_alpha   90.00
_cell.angle_beta   90.00
_cell.angle_gamma   90.00
#
_symmetry.space_group_name_H-M   'P 1'
#
loop_
_entity.id
_entity.type
_entity.pdbx_description
1 polymer ?
#
loop_
_entity_poly.entity_id
_entity_poly.type
_entity_poly.pdbx_seq_one_letter_code
_entity_poly.pdbx_strand_id
1 'polypeptide(L)'
;MIVYHGSVQGVEKPDILHSYRPLDFGKGFYVTTVKEQAERWAKRKADIYEKDTGIVSIYEMKEDMQEFAVKIFKEDLDEWIDFVCDCRDGRPVYEQYDVIFGKVANDKVFRVVDMYHSGIWDKERAINEIKIYKTYDQIAFITQRAIDCLLKMESFYEV
;
A
#
# COMPACT_ATOMS: atom_id res chain seq x y z
N MET A 1 -16.63 -3.32 3.54
CA MET A 1 -15.92 -2.21 2.85
C MET A 1 -15.41 -2.70 1.51
N ILE A 2 -15.56 -1.90 0.48
CA ILE A 2 -15.01 -2.25 -0.84
C ILE A 2 -13.61 -1.70 -0.98
N VAL A 3 -12.69 -2.54 -1.46
CA VAL A 3 -11.29 -2.18 -1.69
C VAL A 3 -10.84 -2.67 -3.07
N TYR A 4 -9.80 -2.05 -3.60
CA TYR A 4 -9.35 -2.21 -4.97
C TYR A 4 -7.86 -2.55 -5.03
N HIS A 5 -7.47 -3.41 -5.96
CA HIS A 5 -6.08 -3.74 -6.26
C HIS A 5 -5.81 -3.58 -7.76
N GLY A 6 -4.83 -2.77 -8.11
CA GLY A 6 -4.39 -2.57 -9.50
C GLY A 6 -3.25 -3.50 -9.88
N SER A 7 -3.41 -4.23 -10.99
CA SER A 7 -2.42 -5.18 -11.49
C SER A 7 -2.50 -5.29 -13.02
N VAL A 8 -1.84 -6.29 -13.61
CA VAL A 8 -1.94 -6.65 -15.03
C VAL A 8 -2.81 -7.89 -15.27
N GLN A 9 -3.36 -8.43 -14.19
CA GLN A 9 -4.28 -9.59 -14.24
C GLN A 9 -5.25 -9.51 -13.07
N GLY A 10 -6.41 -10.15 -13.22
CA GLY A 10 -7.34 -10.35 -12.11
C GLY A 10 -6.72 -11.26 -11.06
N VAL A 11 -6.73 -10.83 -9.80
CA VAL A 11 -6.13 -11.58 -8.69
C VAL A 11 -7.23 -12.23 -7.87
N GLU A 12 -7.66 -13.43 -8.30
CA GLU A 12 -8.74 -14.17 -7.62
C GLU A 12 -8.32 -14.71 -6.25
N LYS A 13 -7.06 -15.11 -6.13
CA LYS A 13 -6.48 -15.65 -4.90
C LYS A 13 -5.25 -14.82 -4.51
N PRO A 14 -5.45 -13.68 -3.84
CA PRO A 14 -4.33 -12.86 -3.41
C PRO A 14 -3.47 -13.60 -2.38
N ASP A 15 -2.16 -13.40 -2.45
CA ASP A 15 -1.20 -13.97 -1.52
C ASP A 15 -0.12 -12.96 -1.13
N ILE A 16 0.59 -13.24 -0.04
CA ILE A 16 1.64 -12.36 0.48
C ILE A 16 2.90 -12.35 -0.39
N LEU A 17 3.06 -13.30 -1.30
CA LEU A 17 4.17 -13.39 -2.25
C LEU A 17 3.96 -12.49 -3.46
N HIS A 18 2.81 -11.83 -3.56
CA HIS A 18 2.46 -10.93 -4.65
C HIS A 18 3.46 -9.78 -4.80
N SER A 19 3.98 -9.25 -3.70
CA SER A 19 5.10 -8.31 -3.73
C SER A 19 6.42 -9.03 -3.41
N TYR A 20 7.31 -9.04 -4.38
CA TYR A 20 8.62 -9.69 -4.27
C TYR A 20 9.67 -8.84 -3.56
N ARG A 21 9.39 -7.59 -3.30
CA ARG A 21 10.28 -6.66 -2.60
C ARG A 21 9.51 -5.89 -1.53
N PRO A 22 10.20 -5.36 -0.50
CA PRO A 22 9.58 -4.46 0.45
C PRO A 22 9.06 -3.20 -0.25
N LEU A 23 7.81 -2.85 0.04
CA LEU A 23 7.16 -1.62 -0.36
C LEU A 23 7.04 -0.68 0.85
N ASP A 24 6.16 0.33 0.81
CA ASP A 24 6.01 1.31 1.89
C ASP A 24 5.76 0.68 3.26
N PHE A 25 5.00 -0.42 3.30
CA PHE A 25 4.68 -1.18 4.51
C PHE A 25 5.25 -2.60 4.49
N GLY A 26 6.32 -2.83 3.72
CA GLY A 26 6.98 -4.11 3.61
C GLY A 26 6.37 -5.03 2.55
N LYS A 27 6.70 -6.32 2.63
CA LYS A 27 6.17 -7.34 1.73
C LYS A 27 4.74 -7.69 2.11
N GLY A 28 3.85 -7.74 1.13
CA GLY A 28 2.45 -8.10 1.36
C GLY A 28 1.57 -7.89 0.13
N PHE A 29 0.28 -7.98 0.35
CA PHE A 29 -0.74 -7.68 -0.65
C PHE A 29 -1.39 -6.34 -0.34
N TYR A 30 -1.39 -5.42 -1.32
CA TYR A 30 -1.80 -4.04 -1.14
C TYR A 30 -3.11 -3.74 -1.84
N VAL A 31 -4.03 -3.09 -1.13
CA VAL A 31 -5.28 -2.57 -1.67
C VAL A 31 -5.47 -1.10 -1.26
N THR A 32 -6.42 -0.44 -1.87
CA THR A 32 -6.84 0.93 -1.53
C THR A 32 -8.36 1.04 -1.52
N THR A 33 -8.90 1.98 -0.75
CA THR A 33 -10.33 2.32 -0.81
C THR A 33 -10.64 3.26 -1.98
N VAL A 34 -9.61 3.83 -2.61
CA VAL A 34 -9.73 4.81 -3.69
C VAL A 34 -9.59 4.13 -5.06
N LYS A 35 -10.72 3.98 -5.75
CA LYS A 35 -10.80 3.32 -7.08
C LYS A 35 -9.80 3.90 -8.08
N GLU A 36 -9.73 5.20 -8.20
CA GLU A 36 -8.85 5.91 -9.14
C GLU A 36 -7.36 5.65 -8.85
N GLN A 37 -7.01 5.38 -7.59
CA GLN A 37 -5.65 5.01 -7.23
C GLN A 37 -5.31 3.62 -7.74
N ALA A 38 -6.20 2.66 -7.59
CA ALA A 38 -6.02 1.32 -8.12
C ALA A 38 -5.92 1.31 -9.66
N GLU A 39 -6.74 2.13 -10.33
CA GLU A 39 -6.68 2.30 -11.80
C GLU A 39 -5.32 2.85 -12.24
N ARG A 40 -4.77 3.84 -11.54
CA ARG A 40 -3.42 4.35 -11.82
C ARG A 40 -2.34 3.30 -11.61
N TRP A 41 -2.43 2.52 -10.54
CA TRP A 41 -1.51 1.41 -10.32
C TRP A 41 -1.58 0.36 -11.43
N ALA A 42 -2.80 0.01 -11.87
CA ALA A 42 -3.01 -0.95 -12.94
C ALA A 42 -2.40 -0.45 -14.27
N LYS A 43 -2.66 0.79 -14.65
CA LYS A 43 -2.10 1.41 -15.86
C LYS A 43 -0.56 1.46 -15.81
N ARG A 44 0.00 1.91 -14.70
CA ARG A 44 1.45 1.96 -14.50
C ARG A 44 2.10 0.59 -14.61
N LYS A 45 1.48 -0.45 -14.02
CA LYS A 45 1.97 -1.82 -14.15
C LYS A 45 1.85 -2.34 -15.57
N ALA A 46 0.76 -2.03 -16.27
CA ALA A 46 0.60 -2.38 -17.68
C ALA A 46 1.74 -1.78 -18.53
N ASP A 47 2.07 -0.51 -18.34
CA ASP A 47 3.19 0.15 -19.02
C ASP A 47 4.53 -0.53 -18.72
N ILE A 48 4.81 -0.82 -17.43
CA ILE A 48 6.06 -1.46 -17.01
C ILE A 48 6.20 -2.88 -17.58
N TYR A 49 5.11 -3.64 -17.65
CA TYR A 49 5.11 -5.02 -18.13
C TYR A 49 4.74 -5.13 -19.61
N GLU A 50 4.68 -4.01 -20.33
CA GLU A 50 4.34 -3.95 -21.78
C GLU A 50 3.06 -4.71 -22.11
N LYS A 51 2.00 -4.48 -21.29
CA LYS A 51 0.65 -5.03 -21.48
C LYS A 51 -0.28 -3.96 -22.05
N ASP A 52 -1.23 -4.38 -22.87
CA ASP A 52 -2.19 -3.47 -23.50
C ASP A 52 -3.14 -2.82 -22.48
N THR A 53 -3.49 -3.55 -21.43
CA THR A 53 -4.44 -3.09 -20.41
C THR A 53 -3.96 -3.42 -19.01
N GLY A 54 -4.32 -2.56 -18.07
CA GLY A 54 -4.26 -2.86 -16.64
C GLY A 54 -5.57 -3.49 -16.16
N ILE A 55 -5.56 -4.13 -15.02
CA ILE A 55 -6.73 -4.76 -14.42
C ILE A 55 -6.88 -4.31 -12.98
N VAL A 56 -8.09 -3.95 -12.60
CA VAL A 56 -8.46 -3.63 -11.21
C VAL A 56 -9.30 -4.76 -10.66
N SER A 57 -8.82 -5.42 -9.61
CA SER A 57 -9.57 -6.40 -8.85
C SER A 57 -10.30 -5.72 -7.70
N ILE A 58 -11.53 -6.11 -7.46
CA ILE A 58 -12.44 -5.55 -6.45
C ILE A 58 -12.68 -6.61 -5.38
N TYR A 59 -12.51 -6.24 -4.11
CA TYR A 59 -12.74 -7.11 -2.98
C TYR A 59 -13.71 -6.49 -1.98
N GLU A 60 -14.53 -7.33 -1.37
CA GLU A 60 -15.18 -7.01 -0.12
C GLU A 60 -14.23 -7.33 1.03
N MET A 61 -13.96 -6.36 1.86
CA MET A 61 -13.09 -6.47 3.03
C MET A 61 -13.92 -6.44 4.30
N LYS A 62 -13.74 -7.43 5.17
CA LYS A 62 -14.36 -7.44 6.51
C LYS A 62 -13.72 -6.36 7.37
N GLU A 63 -14.55 -5.65 8.13
CA GLU A 63 -14.11 -4.56 9.01
C GLU A 63 -13.81 -5.02 10.44
N ASP A 64 -14.32 -6.17 10.84
CA ASP A 64 -14.00 -6.78 12.14
C ASP A 64 -12.62 -7.43 12.08
N MET A 65 -11.66 -6.82 12.76
CA MET A 65 -10.26 -7.24 12.79
C MET A 65 -9.75 -7.52 14.20
N GLN A 66 -10.64 -7.81 15.16
CA GLN A 66 -10.25 -7.99 16.57
C GLN A 66 -9.24 -9.11 16.79
N GLU A 67 -9.22 -10.13 15.94
CA GLU A 67 -8.30 -11.27 16.02
C GLU A 67 -6.95 -11.03 15.34
N PHE A 68 -6.74 -9.83 14.77
CA PHE A 68 -5.54 -9.50 14.00
C PHE A 68 -4.73 -8.39 14.65
N ALA A 69 -3.43 -8.44 14.47
CA ALA A 69 -2.53 -7.35 14.83
C ALA A 69 -2.61 -6.27 13.74
N VAL A 70 -3.25 -5.14 14.06
CA VAL A 70 -3.51 -4.05 13.12
C VAL A 70 -2.72 -2.81 13.52
N LYS A 71 -2.01 -2.22 12.56
CA LYS A 71 -1.39 -0.89 12.69
C LYS A 71 -2.15 0.11 11.84
N ILE A 72 -2.58 1.21 12.45
CA ILE A 72 -3.23 2.32 11.77
C ILE A 72 -2.37 3.57 11.96
N PHE A 73 -1.80 4.08 10.87
CA PHE A 73 -1.11 5.36 10.86
C PHE A 73 -2.13 6.48 10.76
N LYS A 74 -2.05 7.41 11.72
CA LYS A 74 -2.94 8.57 11.80
C LYS A 74 -2.45 9.71 10.89
N GLU A 75 -3.17 10.82 10.90
CA GLU A 75 -2.91 12.02 10.12
C GLU A 75 -1.54 12.66 10.40
N ASP A 76 -1.00 12.49 11.60
CA ASP A 76 0.35 12.89 11.88
C ASP A 76 1.31 11.88 11.19
N LEU A 77 2.25 12.38 10.42
CA LEU A 77 3.14 11.56 9.60
C LEU A 77 4.43 11.17 10.33
N ASP A 78 4.55 11.45 11.61
CA ASP A 78 5.78 11.27 12.39
C ASP A 78 6.21 9.78 12.43
N GLU A 79 5.33 8.90 12.87
CA GLU A 79 5.58 7.46 12.86
C GLU A 79 5.61 6.87 11.43
N TRP A 80 4.71 7.36 10.57
CA TRP A 80 4.57 6.85 9.20
C TRP A 80 5.86 7.00 8.40
N ILE A 81 6.50 8.18 8.44
CA ILE A 81 7.71 8.43 7.64
C ILE A 81 8.88 7.53 8.06
N ASP A 82 9.06 7.32 9.35
CA ASP A 82 10.11 6.44 9.87
C ASP A 82 9.82 4.97 9.53
N PHE A 83 8.56 4.56 9.64
CA PHE A 83 8.15 3.21 9.31
C PHE A 83 8.36 2.89 7.82
N VAL A 84 8.01 3.82 6.93
CA VAL A 84 8.23 3.68 5.48
C VAL A 84 9.72 3.58 5.17
N CYS A 85 10.56 4.41 5.79
CA CYS A 85 12.01 4.34 5.63
C CYS A 85 12.56 2.99 6.06
N ASP A 86 12.14 2.48 7.22
CA ASP A 86 12.57 1.18 7.74
C ASP A 86 12.17 0.03 6.81
N CYS A 87 10.94 0.04 6.31
CA CYS A 87 10.46 -0.97 5.37
C CYS A 87 11.25 -0.96 4.05
N ARG A 88 11.54 0.23 3.52
CA ARG A 88 12.32 0.39 2.29
C ARG A 88 13.77 -0.05 2.45
N ASP A 89 14.35 0.09 3.63
CA ASP A 89 15.67 -0.44 3.97
C ASP A 89 15.69 -1.96 4.13
N GLY A 90 14.53 -2.62 4.03
CA GLY A 90 14.38 -4.05 4.21
C GLY A 90 14.31 -4.49 5.66
N ARG A 91 14.14 -3.56 6.60
CA ARG A 91 13.95 -3.90 8.02
C ARG A 91 12.59 -4.56 8.22
N PRO A 92 12.50 -5.66 8.99
CA PRO A 92 11.27 -6.43 9.12
C PRO A 92 10.28 -5.87 10.14
N VAL A 93 10.22 -4.55 10.31
CA VAL A 93 9.33 -3.88 11.29
C VAL A 93 7.86 -4.13 11.03
N TYR A 94 7.48 -4.43 9.78
CA TYR A 94 6.11 -4.75 9.38
C TYR A 94 5.65 -6.15 9.80
N GLU A 95 6.58 -7.08 10.05
CA GLU A 95 6.26 -8.50 10.34
C GLU A 95 5.51 -8.70 11.65
N GLN A 96 5.51 -7.71 12.55
CA GLN A 96 4.73 -7.75 13.78
C GLN A 96 3.23 -7.49 13.58
N TYR A 97 2.80 -7.13 12.38
CA TYR A 97 1.40 -6.82 12.05
C TYR A 97 0.83 -7.77 11.02
N ASP A 98 -0.48 -7.98 11.08
CA ASP A 98 -1.25 -8.70 10.05
C ASP A 98 -1.76 -7.75 8.97
N VAL A 99 -2.19 -6.54 9.37
CA VAL A 99 -2.75 -5.53 8.47
C VAL A 99 -2.22 -4.15 8.86
N ILE A 100 -1.83 -3.35 7.87
CA ILE A 100 -1.32 -1.99 8.08
C ILE A 100 -2.11 -1.01 7.21
N PHE A 101 -2.65 0.03 7.84
CA PHE A 101 -3.38 1.13 7.19
C PHE A 101 -2.54 2.40 7.21
N GLY A 102 -2.47 3.11 6.10
CA GLY A 102 -1.79 4.40 6.06
C GLY A 102 -1.87 5.09 4.71
N LYS A 103 -1.06 6.11 4.51
CA LYS A 103 -0.98 6.85 3.26
C LYS A 103 -0.02 6.18 2.28
N VAL A 104 -0.30 6.37 0.98
CA VAL A 104 0.60 5.98 -0.11
C VAL A 104 1.69 7.03 -0.27
N ALA A 105 2.94 6.61 -0.35
CA ALA A 105 4.01 7.43 -0.84
C ALA A 105 4.01 7.42 -2.38
N ASN A 106 3.25 8.32 -3.01
CA ASN A 106 3.29 8.51 -4.46
C ASN A 106 4.64 9.13 -4.90
N ASP A 107 4.88 9.28 -6.21
CA ASP A 107 6.18 9.71 -6.74
C ASP A 107 6.71 11.02 -6.12
N LYS A 108 5.85 11.99 -5.85
CA LYS A 108 6.24 13.27 -5.22
C LYS A 108 6.55 13.09 -3.74
N VAL A 109 5.71 12.37 -3.02
CA VAL A 109 5.91 12.03 -1.61
C VAL A 109 7.13 11.13 -1.45
N PHE A 110 7.37 10.23 -2.40
CA PHE A 110 8.56 9.38 -2.43
C PHE A 110 9.86 10.21 -2.40
N ARG A 111 9.95 11.26 -3.21
CA ARG A 111 11.13 12.15 -3.21
C ARG A 111 11.35 12.82 -1.86
N VAL A 112 10.29 13.25 -1.21
CA VAL A 112 10.36 13.87 0.11
C VAL A 112 10.84 12.86 1.15
N VAL A 113 10.33 11.64 1.12
CA VAL A 113 10.79 10.54 1.99
C VAL A 113 12.29 10.27 1.78
N ASP A 114 12.75 10.24 0.53
CA ASP A 114 14.17 10.05 0.21
C ASP A 114 15.05 11.19 0.76
N MET A 115 14.59 12.43 0.65
CA MET A 115 15.33 13.60 1.19
C MET A 115 15.47 13.52 2.71
N TYR A 116 14.44 13.07 3.39
CA TYR A 116 14.50 12.82 4.82
C TYR A 116 15.40 11.61 5.15
N HIS A 117 15.20 10.51 4.46
CA HIS A 117 15.93 9.27 4.70
C HIS A 117 17.44 9.43 4.48
N SER A 118 17.84 10.20 3.48
CA SER A 118 19.26 10.51 3.21
C SER A 118 19.86 11.58 4.11
N GLY A 119 19.08 12.16 5.02
CA GLY A 119 19.54 13.17 5.98
C GLY A 119 19.65 14.58 5.41
N ILE A 120 19.18 14.84 4.17
CA ILE A 120 19.25 16.18 3.55
C ILE A 120 18.21 17.11 4.16
N TRP A 121 17.00 16.59 4.46
CA TRP A 121 15.94 17.32 5.15
C TRP A 121 15.70 16.74 6.54
N ASP A 122 15.35 17.59 7.51
CA ASP A 122 14.84 17.13 8.79
C ASP A 122 13.41 16.64 8.68
N LYS A 123 12.91 15.97 9.71
CA LYS A 123 11.58 15.37 9.73
C LYS A 123 10.48 16.43 9.59
N GLU A 124 10.60 17.55 10.27
CA GLU A 124 9.62 18.64 10.23
C GLU A 124 9.43 19.17 8.82
N ARG A 125 10.53 19.44 8.11
CA ARG A 125 10.49 19.90 6.72
C ARG A 125 9.86 18.85 5.81
N ALA A 126 10.23 17.57 5.94
CA ALA A 126 9.71 16.51 5.14
C ALA A 126 8.19 16.36 5.35
N ILE A 127 7.73 16.35 6.58
CA ILE A 127 6.30 16.21 6.91
C ILE A 127 5.51 17.41 6.36
N ASN A 128 6.01 18.64 6.49
CA ASN A 128 5.35 19.83 5.96
C ASN A 128 5.22 19.78 4.44
N GLU A 129 6.25 19.30 3.73
CA GLU A 129 6.20 19.10 2.28
C GLU A 129 5.18 18.03 1.88
N ILE A 130 5.12 16.89 2.58
CA ILE A 130 4.18 15.81 2.28
C ILE A 130 2.72 16.29 2.39
N LYS A 131 2.42 17.16 3.35
CA LYS A 131 1.07 17.72 3.57
C LYS A 131 0.56 18.58 2.41
N ILE A 132 1.44 19.09 1.57
CA ILE A 132 1.07 19.88 0.39
C ILE A 132 0.46 19.00 -0.71
N TYR A 133 0.88 17.73 -0.79
CA TYR A 133 0.46 16.82 -1.85
C TYR A 133 -0.81 16.06 -1.48
N LYS A 134 -1.66 15.82 -2.48
CA LYS A 134 -2.78 14.91 -2.33
C LYS A 134 -2.26 13.49 -2.15
N THR A 135 -2.64 12.87 -1.06
CA THR A 135 -2.30 11.47 -0.76
C THR A 135 -3.56 10.62 -0.74
N TYR A 136 -3.38 9.33 -0.98
CA TYR A 136 -4.43 8.32 -0.95
C TYR A 136 -4.11 7.30 0.13
N ASP A 137 -5.10 6.55 0.57
CA ASP A 137 -4.90 5.47 1.52
C ASP A 137 -4.34 4.23 0.83
N GLN A 138 -3.69 3.41 1.61
CA GLN A 138 -3.37 2.03 1.25
C GLN A 138 -3.52 1.13 2.47
N ILE A 139 -3.86 -0.11 2.20
CA ILE A 139 -3.98 -1.16 3.19
C ILE A 139 -3.07 -2.31 2.75
N ALA A 140 -2.12 -2.67 3.60
CA ALA A 140 -1.21 -3.78 3.35
C ALA A 140 -1.60 -4.98 4.19
N PHE A 141 -1.83 -6.11 3.54
CA PHE A 141 -2.03 -7.41 4.19
C PHE A 141 -0.69 -8.12 4.25
N ILE A 142 -0.20 -8.33 5.47
CA ILE A 142 1.15 -8.86 5.72
C ILE A 142 1.12 -10.37 5.92
N THR A 143 0.02 -10.93 6.43
CA THR A 143 -0.13 -12.37 6.65
C THR A 143 -1.17 -12.98 5.73
N GLN A 144 -0.92 -14.23 5.32
CA GLN A 144 -1.88 -14.97 4.49
C GLN A 144 -3.20 -15.20 5.23
N ARG A 145 -3.14 -15.43 6.55
CA ARG A 145 -4.35 -15.58 7.37
C ARG A 145 -5.25 -14.34 7.29
N ALA A 146 -4.67 -13.15 7.32
CA ALA A 146 -5.44 -11.91 7.19
C ALA A 146 -6.10 -11.79 5.81
N ILE A 147 -5.38 -12.12 4.74
CA ILE A 147 -5.94 -12.14 3.39
C ILE A 147 -7.12 -13.11 3.32
N ASP A 148 -6.91 -14.36 3.71
CA ASP A 148 -7.91 -15.42 3.59
C ASP A 148 -9.17 -15.17 4.41
N CYS A 149 -9.01 -14.54 5.58
CA CYS A 149 -10.13 -14.25 6.48
C CYS A 149 -10.88 -12.95 6.14
N LEU A 150 -10.17 -11.95 5.64
CA LEU A 150 -10.70 -10.58 5.52
C LEU A 150 -11.08 -10.18 4.10
N LEU A 151 -10.46 -10.76 3.06
CA LEU A 151 -10.71 -10.40 1.67
C LEU A 151 -11.53 -11.47 0.94
N LYS A 152 -12.57 -11.02 0.24
CA LYS A 152 -13.36 -11.84 -0.67
C LYS A 152 -13.45 -11.12 -2.01
N MET A 153 -12.99 -11.78 -3.07
CA MET A 153 -13.08 -11.21 -4.41
C MET A 153 -14.53 -11.09 -4.86
N GLU A 154 -14.89 -9.95 -5.42
CA GLU A 154 -16.20 -9.69 -6.01
C GLU A 154 -16.14 -9.74 -7.53
N SER A 155 -15.21 -9.02 -8.14
CA SER A 155 -15.06 -8.90 -9.60
C SER A 155 -13.72 -8.27 -9.98
N PHE A 156 -13.49 -8.13 -11.28
CA PHE A 156 -12.40 -7.32 -11.83
C PHE A 156 -12.84 -6.68 -13.15
N TYR A 157 -12.12 -5.64 -13.58
CA TYR A 157 -12.34 -4.96 -14.84
C TYR A 157 -11.03 -4.42 -15.43
N GLU A 158 -11.04 -4.18 -16.74
CA GLU A 158 -9.90 -3.62 -17.48
C GLU A 158 -9.91 -2.09 -17.45
N VAL A 159 -8.71 -1.50 -17.47
CA VAL A 159 -8.51 -0.04 -17.55
C VAL A 159 -7.48 0.35 -18.60
#